data_537f7597c25b2d74fc22f3067d8c19e6
#
_entry.id   537f7597c25b2d74fc22f3067d8c19e6
#
_cell.length_a   1.000
_cell.length_b   1.000
_cell.length_c   1.000
_cell.angle_alpha   90.00
_cell.angle_beta   90.00
_cell.angle_gamma   90.00
#
_symmetry.space_group_name_H-M   'P 1'
#
loop_
_entity.id
_entity.type
_entity.pdbx_description
1 polymer ?
#
loop_
_entity_poly.entity_id
_entity_poly.type
_entity_poly.pdbx_seq_one_letter_code
_entity_poly.pdbx_strand_id
1 'polypeptide(L)'
;MANNIDNSKNHSRQKRVSSMEWKMDIRKFYSVTHAYHVVCNPMSTAKLDELIGLLSLNPGATVLDIACGKGEMLTRLAERYDVSGVGVDISPYFVEDAKQKLQERVSVAQIEILNMDGADYSPDQPFDFAMCIGASWIYQGHRGTLRALRAMTKPGGLVLVGEPFWLKKPDEAYLAAENQTRDMFGTHYENVLVGEDEDLFPLYTMVSNQDDWDRYETLQWYAVERYVRDNPNDPDVSEILVRAAHGRKNYLHWGRDTLGWALYLFRKVTHID
;
A
#
# COMPACT_ATOMS: atom_id res chain seq x y z
N MET A 1 -56.87 -13.48 -10.76
CA MET A 1 -56.52 -12.21 -10.11
C MET A 1 -55.09 -12.35 -9.59
N ALA A 2 -54.14 -11.82 -10.32
CA ALA A 2 -52.74 -11.94 -10.01
C ALA A 2 -52.28 -10.67 -9.27
N ASN A 3 -51.71 -10.87 -8.08
CA ASN A 3 -51.14 -9.79 -7.29
C ASN A 3 -49.80 -9.32 -7.91
N ASN A 4 -49.83 -8.14 -8.47
CA ASN A 4 -48.61 -7.37 -8.80
C ASN A 4 -47.97 -6.87 -7.49
N ILE A 5 -46.86 -7.48 -7.08
CA ILE A 5 -46.04 -6.95 -6.02
C ILE A 5 -45.08 -5.93 -6.67
N ASP A 6 -45.23 -4.69 -6.23
CA ASP A 6 -44.50 -3.51 -6.67
C ASP A 6 -42.98 -3.63 -6.46
N ASN A 7 -42.24 -3.89 -7.55
CA ASN A 7 -40.81 -4.00 -7.60
C ASN A 7 -40.08 -2.63 -7.65
N SER A 8 -40.83 -1.50 -7.56
CA SER A 8 -40.24 -0.16 -7.72
C SER A 8 -39.49 0.35 -6.49
N LYS A 9 -39.76 -0.21 -5.30
CA LYS A 9 -39.12 0.23 -4.03
C LYS A 9 -37.72 -0.36 -3.76
N ASN A 10 -37.35 -1.47 -4.42
CA ASN A 10 -36.04 -2.06 -4.26
C ASN A 10 -34.97 -1.42 -5.16
N HIS A 11 -35.33 -0.86 -6.32
CA HIS A 11 -34.42 -0.17 -7.22
C HIS A 11 -33.95 1.20 -6.70
N SER A 12 -34.77 1.87 -5.87
CA SER A 12 -34.41 3.18 -5.31
C SER A 12 -33.47 3.11 -4.09
N ARG A 13 -33.43 1.96 -3.39
CA ARG A 13 -32.48 1.73 -2.27
C ARG A 13 -31.08 1.36 -2.75
N GLN A 14 -30.95 0.60 -3.84
CA GLN A 14 -29.66 0.24 -4.42
C GLN A 14 -28.94 1.43 -5.09
N LYS A 15 -29.68 2.39 -5.67
CA LYS A 15 -29.09 3.61 -6.26
C LYS A 15 -28.60 4.65 -5.24
N ARG A 16 -28.94 4.53 -3.96
CA ARG A 16 -28.52 5.48 -2.91
C ARG A 16 -27.14 5.16 -2.29
N VAL A 17 -26.58 4.00 -2.51
CA VAL A 17 -25.25 3.63 -1.96
C VAL A 17 -24.11 3.99 -2.93
N SER A 18 -24.39 4.18 -4.22
CA SER A 18 -23.38 4.42 -5.27
C SER A 18 -23.02 5.89 -5.54
N SER A 19 -23.47 6.85 -4.70
CA SER A 19 -23.15 8.27 -4.87
C SER A 19 -22.97 9.02 -3.55
N MET A 20 -22.26 8.42 -2.59
CA MET A 20 -21.78 9.20 -1.46
C MET A 20 -20.56 9.99 -1.94
N GLU A 21 -20.77 11.26 -2.31
CA GLU A 21 -19.66 12.19 -2.52
C GLU A 21 -18.96 12.41 -1.17
N TRP A 22 -17.78 11.83 -1.04
CA TRP A 22 -16.92 12.04 0.11
C TRP A 22 -16.34 13.46 0.03
N LYS A 23 -16.52 14.27 1.09
CA LYS A 23 -16.08 15.67 1.14
C LYS A 23 -14.73 15.85 1.84
N MET A 24 -14.44 14.94 2.78
CA MET A 24 -13.20 14.98 3.54
C MET A 24 -12.00 14.62 2.67
N ASP A 25 -10.86 15.26 2.94
CA ASP A 25 -9.57 14.86 2.35
C ASP A 25 -9.25 13.40 2.72
N ILE A 26 -9.09 12.57 1.70
CA ILE A 26 -8.77 11.15 1.87
C ILE A 26 -7.43 10.95 2.62
N ARG A 27 -6.48 11.87 2.48
CA ARG A 27 -5.18 11.83 3.19
C ARG A 27 -5.36 12.02 4.69
N LYS A 28 -6.30 12.88 5.13
CA LYS A 28 -6.68 13.00 6.53
C LYS A 28 -7.31 11.71 7.04
N PHE A 29 -8.18 11.06 6.25
CA PHE A 29 -8.76 9.77 6.64
C PHE A 29 -7.67 8.73 6.90
N TYR A 30 -6.71 8.60 5.96
CA TYR A 30 -5.60 7.67 6.14
C TYR A 30 -4.67 8.05 7.30
N SER A 31 -4.43 9.33 7.57
CA SER A 31 -3.65 9.74 8.74
C SER A 31 -4.32 9.33 10.05
N VAL A 32 -5.64 9.42 10.13
CA VAL A 32 -6.42 8.98 11.30
C VAL A 32 -6.39 7.46 11.43
N THR A 33 -6.73 6.73 10.37
CA THR A 33 -6.82 5.26 10.41
C THR A 33 -5.46 4.58 10.65
N HIS A 34 -4.37 5.19 10.18
CA HIS A 34 -3.02 4.65 10.33
C HIS A 34 -2.21 5.29 11.48
N ALA A 35 -2.86 6.06 12.37
CA ALA A 35 -2.16 6.74 13.46
C ALA A 35 -1.29 5.81 14.32
N TYR A 36 -1.74 4.58 14.55
CA TYR A 36 -1.06 3.57 15.36
C TYR A 36 -0.27 2.54 14.56
N HIS A 37 -0.31 2.60 13.24
CA HIS A 37 0.46 1.68 12.41
C HIS A 37 1.93 2.08 12.34
N VAL A 38 2.81 1.11 12.56
CA VAL A 38 4.26 1.23 12.28
C VAL A 38 4.49 1.02 10.79
N VAL A 39 3.87 -0.03 10.23
CA VAL A 39 3.88 -0.36 8.80
C VAL A 39 2.46 -0.14 8.27
N CYS A 40 2.30 0.68 7.24
CA CYS A 40 0.99 1.02 6.66
C CYS A 40 0.50 -0.02 5.63
N ASN A 41 0.82 -1.28 5.86
CA ASN A 41 0.45 -2.43 5.03
C ASN A 41 0.17 -3.64 5.95
N PRO A 42 -0.57 -4.66 5.51
CA PRO A 42 -0.87 -5.84 6.31
C PRO A 42 0.37 -6.75 6.46
N MET A 43 1.41 -6.24 7.10
CA MET A 43 2.69 -6.91 7.29
C MET A 43 3.21 -6.67 8.70
N SER A 44 3.72 -7.71 9.36
CA SER A 44 4.38 -7.55 10.64
C SER A 44 5.78 -6.95 10.50
N THR A 45 6.25 -6.24 11.52
CA THR A 45 7.61 -5.70 11.55
C THR A 45 8.67 -6.80 11.50
N ALA A 46 8.40 -7.98 12.07
CA ALA A 46 9.31 -9.13 12.02
C ALA A 46 9.53 -9.63 10.58
N LYS A 47 8.45 -9.71 9.78
CA LYS A 47 8.54 -10.05 8.36
C LYS A 47 9.31 -9.01 7.57
N LEU A 48 9.11 -7.73 7.90
CA LEU A 48 9.86 -6.65 7.26
C LEU A 48 11.36 -6.75 7.56
N ASP A 49 11.74 -7.03 8.81
CA ASP A 49 13.12 -7.24 9.22
C ASP A 49 13.76 -8.47 8.55
N GLU A 50 13.00 -9.55 8.40
CA GLU A 50 13.41 -10.74 7.65
C GLU A 50 13.74 -10.37 6.19
N LEU A 51 12.81 -9.68 5.50
CA LEU A 51 13.02 -9.24 4.12
C LEU A 51 14.25 -8.34 4.00
N ILE A 52 14.39 -7.33 4.88
CA ILE A 52 15.53 -6.41 4.88
C ILE A 52 16.83 -7.20 5.07
N GLY A 53 16.81 -8.27 5.89
CA GLY A 53 17.94 -9.16 6.07
C GLY A 53 18.44 -9.87 4.81
N LEU A 54 17.55 -10.07 3.83
CA LEU A 54 17.85 -10.73 2.55
C LEU A 54 18.44 -9.79 1.49
N LEU A 55 18.28 -8.46 1.64
CA LEU A 55 18.62 -7.50 0.57
C LEU A 55 20.12 -7.43 0.28
N SER A 56 20.98 -7.62 1.27
CA SER A 56 22.45 -7.59 1.14
C SER A 56 22.96 -6.35 0.39
N LEU A 57 22.50 -5.16 0.77
CA LEU A 57 22.88 -3.90 0.14
C LEU A 57 24.35 -3.57 0.47
N ASN A 58 25.10 -3.07 -0.52
CA ASN A 58 26.44 -2.59 -0.32
C ASN A 58 26.45 -1.26 0.45
N PRO A 59 27.53 -0.95 1.20
CA PRO A 59 27.72 0.39 1.75
C PRO A 59 27.65 1.48 0.67
N GLY A 60 26.94 2.56 0.94
CA GLY A 60 26.71 3.64 -0.02
C GLY A 60 25.64 3.35 -1.09
N ALA A 61 24.92 2.23 -0.98
CA ALA A 61 23.81 1.93 -1.89
C ALA A 61 22.72 3.01 -1.84
N THR A 62 22.15 3.30 -3.01
CA THR A 62 21.07 4.28 -3.16
C THR A 62 19.70 3.60 -3.19
N VAL A 63 18.73 4.15 -2.46
CA VAL A 63 17.38 3.56 -2.33
C VAL A 63 16.29 4.56 -2.70
N LEU A 64 15.22 4.07 -3.32
CA LEU A 64 14.02 4.84 -3.66
C LEU A 64 12.79 4.14 -3.10
N ASP A 65 11.91 4.90 -2.44
CA ASP A 65 10.61 4.42 -1.98
C ASP A 65 9.49 5.33 -2.48
N ILE A 66 8.74 4.86 -3.47
CA ILE A 66 7.55 5.55 -4.00
C ILE A 66 6.34 5.18 -3.16
N ALA A 67 5.61 6.19 -2.68
CA ALA A 67 4.58 6.10 -1.66
C ALA A 67 5.14 5.53 -0.34
N CYS A 68 6.20 6.17 0.16
CA CYS A 68 6.94 5.71 1.33
C CYS A 68 6.15 5.73 2.64
N GLY A 69 4.94 6.32 2.63
CA GLY A 69 4.08 6.44 3.79
C GLY A 69 4.82 7.10 4.95
N LYS A 70 4.76 6.48 6.12
CA LYS A 70 5.43 6.94 7.36
C LYS A 70 6.93 6.61 7.40
N GLY A 71 7.55 6.23 6.27
CA GLY A 71 8.99 6.05 6.11
C GLY A 71 9.61 4.86 6.87
N GLU A 72 8.83 3.90 7.35
CA GLU A 72 9.36 2.81 8.18
C GLU A 72 10.36 1.92 7.44
N MET A 73 10.11 1.60 6.16
CA MET A 73 11.04 0.80 5.36
C MET A 73 12.37 1.52 5.18
N LEU A 74 12.35 2.79 4.80
CA LEU A 74 13.54 3.61 4.63
C LEU A 74 14.33 3.76 5.93
N THR A 75 13.63 3.98 7.05
CA THR A 75 14.26 4.10 8.36
C THR A 75 15.00 2.81 8.74
N ARG A 76 14.36 1.63 8.57
CA ARG A 76 15.01 0.33 8.87
C ARG A 76 16.16 0.02 7.93
N LEU A 77 16.07 0.41 6.66
CA LEU A 77 17.18 0.29 5.73
C LEU A 77 18.38 1.13 6.19
N ALA A 78 18.14 2.37 6.60
CA ALA A 78 19.19 3.26 7.10
C ALA A 78 19.77 2.82 8.45
N GLU A 79 18.99 2.17 9.32
CA GLU A 79 19.48 1.57 10.57
C GLU A 79 20.39 0.37 10.33
N ARG A 80 20.13 -0.41 9.26
CA ARG A 80 20.84 -1.67 8.99
C ARG A 80 22.00 -1.51 8.02
N TYR A 81 21.85 -0.62 7.04
CA TYR A 81 22.81 -0.42 5.95
C TYR A 81 23.22 1.05 5.88
N ASP A 82 24.42 1.30 5.44
CA ASP A 82 24.88 2.65 5.09
C ASP A 82 24.29 2.99 3.70
N VAL A 83 23.06 3.50 3.69
CA VAL A 83 22.32 3.85 2.46
C VAL A 83 21.95 5.33 2.42
N SER A 84 21.90 5.87 1.20
CA SER A 84 21.30 7.16 0.91
C SER A 84 20.09 6.98 0.01
N GLY A 85 19.19 7.97 -0.07
CA GLY A 85 18.03 7.79 -0.95
C GLY A 85 16.94 8.81 -0.83
N VAL A 86 15.80 8.47 -1.45
CA VAL A 86 14.63 9.33 -1.54
C VAL A 86 13.37 8.52 -1.19
N GLY A 87 12.54 9.12 -0.33
CA GLY A 87 11.15 8.70 -0.12
C GLY A 87 10.21 9.73 -0.72
N VAL A 88 9.18 9.27 -1.41
CA VAL A 88 8.16 10.13 -2.01
C VAL A 88 6.81 9.74 -1.48
N ASP A 89 6.03 10.70 -0.96
CA ASP A 89 4.64 10.46 -0.59
C ASP A 89 3.78 11.70 -0.84
N ILE A 90 2.53 11.48 -1.28
CA ILE A 90 1.58 12.57 -1.57
C ILE A 90 0.94 13.13 -0.29
N SER A 91 0.94 12.37 0.81
CA SER A 91 0.32 12.76 2.07
C SER A 91 1.26 13.64 2.90
N PRO A 92 0.93 14.92 3.15
CA PRO A 92 1.75 15.77 4.00
C PRO A 92 1.84 15.25 5.44
N TYR A 93 0.83 14.53 5.91
CA TYR A 93 0.81 13.90 7.25
C TYR A 93 1.86 12.80 7.35
N PHE A 94 1.91 11.92 6.35
CA PHE A 94 2.87 10.80 6.34
C PHE A 94 4.30 11.28 6.11
N VAL A 95 4.48 12.32 5.27
CA VAL A 95 5.78 12.96 5.06
C VAL A 95 6.35 13.52 6.36
N GLU A 96 5.52 14.18 7.16
CA GLU A 96 5.93 14.71 8.48
C GLU A 96 6.32 13.58 9.43
N ASP A 97 5.48 12.54 9.54
CA ASP A 97 5.78 11.34 10.35
C ASP A 97 7.09 10.67 9.92
N ALA A 98 7.33 10.58 8.60
CA ALA A 98 8.54 9.97 8.04
C ALA A 98 9.80 10.78 8.38
N LYS A 99 9.75 12.10 8.23
CA LYS A 99 10.86 13.01 8.58
C LYS A 99 11.18 12.95 10.06
N GLN A 100 10.16 13.03 10.91
CA GLN A 100 10.34 12.93 12.36
C GLN A 100 10.98 11.59 12.74
N LYS A 101 10.46 10.48 12.20
CA LYS A 101 10.99 9.13 12.48
C LYS A 101 12.45 8.97 12.08
N LEU A 102 12.83 9.47 10.90
CA LEU A 102 14.22 9.44 10.45
C LEU A 102 15.13 10.23 11.40
N GLN A 103 14.70 11.44 11.82
CA GLN A 103 15.48 12.26 12.77
C GLN A 103 15.66 11.60 14.14
N GLU A 104 14.63 10.90 14.63
CA GLU A 104 14.65 10.26 15.95
C GLU A 104 15.49 8.96 15.96
N ARG A 105 15.50 8.20 14.85
CA ARG A 105 16.05 6.83 14.82
C ARG A 105 17.37 6.72 14.08
N VAL A 106 17.71 7.65 13.19
CA VAL A 106 18.91 7.55 12.36
C VAL A 106 19.75 8.81 12.54
N SER A 107 20.93 8.66 13.16
CA SER A 107 21.80 9.80 13.53
C SER A 107 22.43 10.53 12.34
N VAL A 108 22.59 9.86 11.19
CA VAL A 108 23.14 10.42 9.94
C VAL A 108 22.38 9.81 8.77
N ALA A 109 21.11 10.22 8.58
CA ALA A 109 20.36 9.77 7.43
C ALA A 109 20.66 10.65 6.21
N GLN A 110 21.12 10.04 5.13
CA GLN A 110 21.20 10.65 3.81
C GLN A 110 19.95 10.31 2.99
N ILE A 111 18.76 10.41 3.65
CA ILE A 111 17.48 10.11 3.03
C ILE A 111 16.65 11.38 3.00
N GLU A 112 16.24 11.79 1.81
CA GLU A 112 15.34 12.91 1.58
C GLU A 112 13.90 12.41 1.49
N ILE A 113 12.96 13.10 2.16
CA ILE A 113 11.52 12.82 2.04
C ILE A 113 10.84 13.97 1.31
N LEU A 114 10.24 13.66 0.17
CA LEU A 114 9.56 14.61 -0.72
C LEU A 114 8.04 14.48 -0.60
N ASN A 115 7.36 15.63 -0.47
CA ASN A 115 5.91 15.66 -0.52
C ASN A 115 5.45 15.97 -1.96
N MET A 116 5.19 14.94 -2.73
CA MET A 116 4.74 15.05 -4.12
C MET A 116 4.02 13.77 -4.58
N ASP A 117 3.35 13.84 -5.74
CA ASP A 117 2.81 12.64 -6.38
C ASP A 117 3.96 11.76 -6.91
N GLY A 118 3.92 10.47 -6.57
CA GLY A 118 4.92 9.51 -7.04
C GLY A 118 4.95 9.36 -8.57
N ALA A 119 3.84 9.63 -9.26
CA ALA A 119 3.77 9.61 -10.72
C ALA A 119 4.61 10.72 -11.38
N ASP A 120 4.82 11.83 -10.67
CA ASP A 120 5.59 12.98 -11.15
C ASP A 120 7.09 12.88 -10.81
N TYR A 121 7.48 11.87 -10.02
CA TYR A 121 8.87 11.69 -9.63
C TYR A 121 9.69 11.07 -10.76
N SER A 122 10.78 11.72 -11.13
CA SER A 122 11.74 11.24 -12.13
C SER A 122 13.16 11.51 -11.65
N PRO A 123 13.95 10.46 -11.35
CA PRO A 123 15.31 10.63 -10.86
C PRO A 123 16.29 10.92 -12.00
N ASP A 124 17.33 11.72 -11.71
CA ASP A 124 18.44 11.98 -12.63
C ASP A 124 19.34 10.74 -12.81
N GLN A 125 19.41 9.88 -11.82
CA GLN A 125 20.21 8.66 -11.83
C GLN A 125 19.43 7.47 -11.25
N PRO A 126 19.60 6.28 -11.79
CA PRO A 126 18.94 5.09 -11.26
C PRO A 126 19.49 4.66 -9.89
N PHE A 127 18.67 3.99 -9.10
CA PHE A 127 18.94 3.51 -7.76
C PHE A 127 19.44 2.06 -7.74
N ASP A 128 20.16 1.68 -6.68
CA ASP A 128 20.53 0.28 -6.42
C ASP A 128 19.32 -0.54 -5.99
N PHE A 129 18.35 0.08 -5.31
CA PHE A 129 17.11 -0.53 -4.87
C PHE A 129 15.95 0.45 -4.99
N ALA A 130 14.91 0.08 -5.74
CA ALA A 130 13.68 0.86 -5.87
C ALA A 130 12.47 0.06 -5.41
N MET A 131 11.54 0.72 -4.71
CA MET A 131 10.36 0.06 -4.17
C MET A 131 9.11 0.93 -4.24
N CYS A 132 7.94 0.24 -4.26
CA CYS A 132 6.62 0.82 -4.10
C CYS A 132 5.75 -0.21 -3.38
N ILE A 133 5.38 0.05 -2.12
CA ILE A 133 4.74 -0.93 -1.26
C ILE A 133 3.29 -0.54 -1.02
N GLY A 134 2.33 -1.24 -1.69
CA GLY A 134 0.90 -1.05 -1.49
C GLY A 134 0.31 0.20 -2.15
N ALA A 135 0.90 0.68 -3.26
CA ALA A 135 0.43 1.85 -3.99
C ALA A 135 0.55 1.72 -5.52
N SER A 136 0.32 0.53 -6.04
CA SER A 136 0.47 0.23 -7.48
C SER A 136 -0.46 1.03 -8.40
N TRP A 137 -1.55 1.59 -7.86
CA TRP A 137 -2.45 2.47 -8.62
C TRP A 137 -1.74 3.71 -9.19
N ILE A 138 -0.63 4.17 -8.60
CA ILE A 138 0.19 5.29 -9.10
C ILE A 138 0.63 5.04 -10.55
N TYR A 139 0.97 3.80 -10.87
CA TYR A 139 1.44 3.36 -12.18
C TYR A 139 0.45 2.42 -12.89
N GLN A 140 -0.85 2.54 -12.61
CA GLN A 140 -1.93 1.80 -13.26
C GLN A 140 -1.85 0.27 -13.00
N GLY A 141 -1.45 -0.14 -11.79
CA GLY A 141 -1.43 -1.52 -11.32
C GLY A 141 -0.03 -2.14 -11.27
N HIS A 142 0.01 -3.43 -10.94
CA HIS A 142 1.24 -4.17 -10.66
C HIS A 142 2.27 -4.11 -11.80
N ARG A 143 1.86 -4.40 -13.03
CA ARG A 143 2.76 -4.37 -14.21
C ARG A 143 3.35 -2.98 -14.46
N GLY A 144 2.51 -1.94 -14.38
CA GLY A 144 2.97 -0.56 -14.56
C GLY A 144 3.97 -0.16 -13.48
N THR A 145 3.74 -0.59 -12.24
CA THR A 145 4.65 -0.35 -11.11
C THR A 145 6.00 -1.03 -11.32
N LEU A 146 6.00 -2.30 -11.74
CA LEU A 146 7.24 -3.02 -12.05
C LEU A 146 8.04 -2.34 -13.15
N ARG A 147 7.38 -1.89 -14.24
CA ARG A 147 8.02 -1.13 -15.33
C ARG A 147 8.64 0.17 -14.85
N ALA A 148 7.90 0.95 -14.07
CA ALA A 148 8.36 2.24 -13.55
C ALA A 148 9.59 2.04 -12.63
N LEU A 149 9.50 1.14 -11.66
CA LEU A 149 10.60 0.85 -10.75
C LEU A 149 11.81 0.28 -11.47
N ARG A 150 11.60 -0.64 -12.42
CA ARG A 150 12.69 -1.20 -13.24
C ARG A 150 13.43 -0.10 -14.02
N ALA A 151 12.71 0.88 -14.57
CA ALA A 151 13.33 2.01 -15.27
C ALA A 151 14.19 2.86 -14.34
N MET A 152 13.77 3.03 -13.08
CA MET A 152 14.49 3.79 -12.05
C MET A 152 15.56 2.98 -11.30
N THR A 153 15.78 1.71 -11.67
CA THR A 153 16.73 0.81 -11.03
C THR A 153 17.94 0.54 -11.92
N LYS A 154 19.14 0.53 -11.33
CA LYS A 154 20.40 0.17 -12.02
C LYS A 154 20.35 -1.27 -12.57
N PRO A 155 21.08 -1.60 -13.64
CA PRO A 155 21.28 -2.99 -14.05
C PRO A 155 21.77 -3.85 -12.88
N GLY A 156 21.15 -5.02 -12.64
CA GLY A 156 21.44 -5.90 -11.51
C GLY A 156 20.91 -5.42 -10.16
N GLY A 157 20.30 -4.22 -10.08
CA GLY A 157 19.70 -3.69 -8.86
C GLY A 157 18.40 -4.39 -8.47
N LEU A 158 17.85 -4.04 -7.31
CA LEU A 158 16.70 -4.67 -6.72
C LEU A 158 15.42 -3.86 -6.96
N VAL A 159 14.30 -4.56 -7.14
CA VAL A 159 12.94 -3.99 -7.23
C VAL A 159 12.06 -4.70 -6.22
N LEU A 160 11.31 -3.94 -5.42
CA LEU A 160 10.35 -4.48 -4.45
C LEU A 160 8.97 -3.85 -4.67
N VAL A 161 7.95 -4.68 -4.80
CA VAL A 161 6.56 -4.24 -4.88
C VAL A 161 5.73 -4.95 -3.82
N GLY A 162 4.90 -4.20 -3.11
CA GLY A 162 3.84 -4.74 -2.26
C GLY A 162 2.52 -4.67 -2.99
N GLU A 163 1.84 -5.80 -3.18
CA GLU A 163 0.65 -5.89 -4.02
C GLU A 163 -0.40 -6.82 -3.44
N PRO A 164 -1.70 -6.45 -3.49
CA PRO A 164 -2.79 -7.38 -3.27
C PRO A 164 -2.85 -8.46 -4.34
N PHE A 165 -3.49 -9.57 -4.01
CA PHE A 165 -3.80 -10.63 -4.96
C PHE A 165 -5.08 -11.38 -4.56
N TRP A 166 -5.77 -12.00 -5.51
CA TRP A 166 -6.95 -12.79 -5.22
C TRP A 166 -6.57 -14.18 -4.68
N LEU A 167 -7.00 -14.49 -3.44
CA LEU A 167 -6.93 -15.84 -2.86
C LEU A 167 -7.94 -16.78 -3.51
N LYS A 168 -9.10 -16.24 -3.88
CA LYS A 168 -10.19 -16.93 -4.58
C LYS A 168 -10.89 -15.95 -5.51
N LYS A 169 -11.74 -16.45 -6.40
CA LYS A 169 -12.59 -15.60 -7.24
C LYS A 169 -13.42 -14.66 -6.35
N PRO A 170 -13.31 -13.33 -6.50
CA PRO A 170 -14.12 -12.40 -5.72
C PRO A 170 -15.60 -12.45 -6.12
N ASP A 171 -16.48 -12.24 -5.15
CA ASP A 171 -17.91 -12.10 -5.38
C ASP A 171 -18.22 -10.77 -6.08
N GLU A 172 -19.18 -10.77 -7.00
CA GLU A 172 -19.63 -9.55 -7.70
C GLU A 172 -20.15 -8.48 -6.72
N ALA A 173 -20.77 -8.90 -5.61
CA ALA A 173 -21.23 -7.98 -4.56
C ALA A 173 -20.04 -7.32 -3.83
N TYR A 174 -18.92 -8.03 -3.65
CA TYR A 174 -17.70 -7.47 -3.08
C TYR A 174 -17.06 -6.45 -4.03
N LEU A 175 -16.89 -6.82 -5.29
CA LEU A 175 -16.36 -5.92 -6.32
C LEU A 175 -17.19 -4.63 -6.41
N ALA A 176 -18.51 -4.75 -6.41
CA ALA A 176 -19.40 -3.59 -6.42
C ALA A 176 -19.30 -2.74 -5.14
N ALA A 177 -19.13 -3.36 -3.96
CA ALA A 177 -18.99 -2.65 -2.69
C ALA A 177 -17.69 -1.85 -2.60
N GLU A 178 -16.60 -2.37 -3.18
CA GLU A 178 -15.28 -1.73 -3.20
C GLU A 178 -15.06 -0.86 -4.46
N ASN A 179 -16.05 -0.78 -5.36
CA ASN A 179 -15.91 -0.12 -6.67
C ASN A 179 -14.68 -0.64 -7.45
N GLN A 180 -14.47 -1.96 -7.41
CA GLN A 180 -13.36 -2.66 -8.03
C GLN A 180 -13.82 -3.52 -9.19
N THR A 181 -12.87 -3.89 -10.05
CA THR A 181 -13.07 -4.88 -11.11
C THR A 181 -12.19 -6.10 -10.83
N ARG A 182 -12.54 -7.24 -11.40
CA ARG A 182 -11.82 -8.49 -11.16
C ARG A 182 -10.38 -8.46 -11.67
N ASP A 183 -10.13 -7.71 -12.72
CA ASP A 183 -8.82 -7.54 -13.35
C ASP A 183 -7.92 -6.53 -12.65
N MET A 184 -8.42 -5.89 -11.57
CA MET A 184 -7.61 -4.97 -10.75
C MET A 184 -6.42 -5.68 -10.09
N PHE A 185 -6.61 -6.93 -9.63
CA PHE A 185 -5.54 -7.75 -9.05
C PHE A 185 -5.46 -9.10 -9.74
N GLY A 186 -4.23 -9.59 -9.91
CA GLY A 186 -3.96 -10.97 -10.30
C GLY A 186 -4.03 -11.95 -9.12
N THR A 187 -3.65 -13.18 -9.38
CA THR A 187 -3.29 -14.17 -8.35
C THR A 187 -1.84 -13.97 -7.92
N HIS A 188 -1.44 -14.60 -6.80
CA HIS A 188 -0.04 -14.58 -6.36
C HIS A 188 0.92 -15.12 -7.44
N TYR A 189 0.51 -16.15 -8.17
CA TYR A 189 1.26 -16.73 -9.28
C TYR A 189 1.42 -15.72 -10.43
N GLU A 190 0.31 -15.09 -10.88
CA GLU A 190 0.34 -14.11 -11.96
C GLU A 190 1.22 -12.90 -11.62
N ASN A 191 1.20 -12.43 -10.35
CA ASN A 191 2.05 -11.31 -9.93
C ASN A 191 3.55 -11.63 -10.05
N VAL A 192 3.98 -12.87 -9.81
CA VAL A 192 5.37 -13.30 -10.06
C VAL A 192 5.68 -13.34 -11.55
N LEU A 193 4.81 -13.94 -12.37
CA LEU A 193 5.01 -14.03 -13.81
C LEU A 193 5.08 -12.67 -14.50
N VAL A 194 4.27 -11.72 -14.04
CA VAL A 194 4.34 -10.33 -14.55
C VAL A 194 5.74 -9.73 -14.33
N GLY A 195 6.42 -10.06 -13.22
CA GLY A 195 7.80 -9.65 -13.00
C GLY A 195 8.76 -10.25 -14.02
N GLU A 196 8.63 -11.55 -14.30
CA GLU A 196 9.45 -12.23 -15.31
C GLU A 196 9.23 -11.66 -16.72
N ASP A 197 7.97 -11.37 -17.10
CA ASP A 197 7.63 -10.70 -18.37
C ASP A 197 8.25 -9.29 -18.50
N GLU A 198 8.55 -8.63 -17.39
CA GLU A 198 9.16 -7.29 -17.34
C GLU A 198 10.69 -7.35 -17.12
N ASP A 199 11.37 -8.44 -17.49
CA ASP A 199 12.82 -8.66 -17.33
C ASP A 199 13.30 -8.50 -15.86
N LEU A 200 12.50 -8.98 -14.94
CA LEU A 200 12.82 -8.99 -13.50
C LEU A 200 12.89 -10.45 -13.02
N PHE A 201 14.04 -10.85 -12.50
CA PHE A 201 14.23 -12.20 -11.96
C PHE A 201 13.65 -12.28 -10.54
N PRO A 202 12.67 -13.17 -10.25
CA PRO A 202 12.09 -13.29 -8.92
C PRO A 202 13.10 -13.87 -7.92
N LEU A 203 13.32 -13.13 -6.84
CA LEU A 203 14.25 -13.54 -5.77
C LEU A 203 13.51 -14.12 -4.57
N TYR A 204 12.45 -13.45 -4.14
CA TYR A 204 11.73 -13.81 -2.93
C TYR A 204 10.31 -13.24 -2.92
N THR A 205 9.40 -13.96 -2.29
CA THR A 205 8.05 -13.45 -2.01
C THR A 205 7.73 -13.63 -0.53
N MET A 206 7.07 -12.63 0.07
CA MET A 206 6.66 -12.68 1.47
C MET A 206 5.17 -12.40 1.57
N VAL A 207 4.39 -13.42 1.86
CA VAL A 207 2.94 -13.36 1.94
C VAL A 207 2.50 -12.97 3.36
N SER A 208 1.56 -12.05 3.46
CA SER A 208 0.85 -11.75 4.70
C SER A 208 -0.06 -12.91 5.08
N ASN A 209 -0.02 -13.28 6.34
CA ASN A 209 -0.97 -14.25 6.88
C ASN A 209 -2.24 -13.56 7.41
N GLN A 210 -3.20 -14.35 7.86
CA GLN A 210 -4.47 -13.82 8.35
C GLN A 210 -4.30 -12.94 9.60
N ASP A 211 -3.32 -13.24 10.46
CA ASP A 211 -3.04 -12.44 11.67
C ASP A 211 -2.46 -11.07 11.31
N ASP A 212 -1.60 -10.99 10.28
CA ASP A 212 -1.09 -9.70 9.76
C ASP A 212 -2.25 -8.84 9.24
N TRP A 213 -3.18 -9.43 8.49
CA TRP A 213 -4.37 -8.74 7.98
C TRP A 213 -5.31 -8.28 9.09
N ASP A 214 -5.66 -9.18 10.02
CA ASP A 214 -6.56 -8.86 11.12
C ASP A 214 -5.99 -7.74 12.00
N ARG A 215 -4.67 -7.74 12.26
CA ARG A 215 -3.99 -6.67 13.01
C ARG A 215 -4.03 -5.35 12.26
N TYR A 216 -3.73 -5.37 10.95
CA TYR A 216 -3.77 -4.18 10.12
C TYR A 216 -5.16 -3.54 10.10
N GLU A 217 -6.19 -4.33 9.83
CA GLU A 217 -7.56 -3.83 9.76
C GLU A 217 -8.11 -3.39 11.13
N THR A 218 -7.92 -4.21 12.17
CA THR A 218 -8.49 -3.90 13.49
C THR A 218 -7.80 -2.72 14.17
N LEU A 219 -6.53 -2.46 13.87
CA LEU A 219 -5.82 -1.30 14.37
C LEU A 219 -6.37 0.01 13.76
N GLN A 220 -6.89 -0.02 12.52
CA GLN A 220 -7.61 1.11 11.95
C GLN A 220 -8.89 1.42 12.74
N TRP A 221 -9.64 0.38 13.14
CA TRP A 221 -10.87 0.56 13.92
C TRP A 221 -10.57 1.18 15.29
N TYR A 222 -9.51 0.70 15.94
CA TYR A 222 -9.03 1.25 17.20
C TYR A 222 -8.61 2.73 17.04
N ALA A 223 -7.88 3.05 15.99
CA ALA A 223 -7.43 4.41 15.70
C ALA A 223 -8.61 5.38 15.50
N VAL A 224 -9.63 4.95 14.77
CA VAL A 224 -10.86 5.75 14.54
C VAL A 224 -11.62 5.98 15.85
N GLU A 225 -11.79 4.95 16.69
CA GLU A 225 -12.45 5.10 17.99
C GLU A 225 -11.72 6.13 18.86
N ARG A 226 -10.40 6.03 18.93
CA ARG A 226 -9.57 6.97 19.70
C ARG A 226 -9.70 8.39 19.16
N TYR A 227 -9.57 8.55 17.84
CA TYR A 227 -9.67 9.87 17.21
C TYR A 227 -11.00 10.55 17.47
N VAL A 228 -12.11 9.85 17.28
CA VAL A 228 -13.46 10.38 17.49
C VAL A 228 -13.70 10.79 18.93
N ARG A 229 -13.23 9.99 19.89
CA ARG A 229 -13.34 10.30 21.31
C ARG A 229 -12.53 11.55 21.71
N ASP A 230 -11.32 11.67 21.17
CA ASP A 230 -10.41 12.75 21.51
C ASP A 230 -10.72 14.05 20.73
N ASN A 231 -11.47 13.96 19.60
CA ASN A 231 -11.82 15.07 18.71
C ASN A 231 -13.33 15.13 18.40
N PRO A 232 -14.23 15.19 19.41
CA PRO A 232 -15.67 15.06 19.19
C PRO A 232 -16.30 16.19 18.36
N ASN A 233 -15.63 17.33 18.26
CA ASN A 233 -16.10 18.51 17.53
C ASN A 233 -15.48 18.66 16.14
N ASP A 234 -14.63 17.71 15.69
CA ASP A 234 -14.07 17.75 14.34
C ASP A 234 -15.20 17.55 13.31
N PRO A 235 -15.35 18.44 12.32
CA PRO A 235 -16.45 18.37 11.35
C PRO A 235 -16.44 17.08 10.50
N ASP A 236 -15.30 16.39 10.40
CA ASP A 236 -15.14 15.19 9.59
C ASP A 236 -15.48 13.89 10.35
N VAL A 237 -15.74 13.94 11.66
CA VAL A 237 -16.02 12.76 12.51
C VAL A 237 -17.13 11.88 11.91
N SER A 238 -18.22 12.50 11.46
CA SER A 238 -19.34 11.73 10.89
C SER A 238 -18.93 10.94 9.63
N GLU A 239 -18.13 11.55 8.75
CA GLU A 239 -17.66 10.90 7.53
C GLU A 239 -16.62 9.83 7.84
N ILE A 240 -15.70 10.08 8.79
CA ILE A 240 -14.72 9.10 9.27
C ILE A 240 -15.41 7.84 9.77
N LEU A 241 -16.43 7.98 10.60
CA LEU A 241 -17.19 6.84 11.14
C LEU A 241 -17.89 6.03 10.05
N VAL A 242 -18.50 6.69 9.05
CA VAL A 242 -19.21 6.02 7.96
C VAL A 242 -18.21 5.25 7.08
N ARG A 243 -17.09 5.86 6.71
CA ARG A 243 -16.03 5.21 5.91
C ARG A 243 -15.44 4.01 6.65
N ALA A 244 -15.08 4.17 7.93
CA ALA A 244 -14.53 3.10 8.75
C ALA A 244 -15.52 1.93 8.93
N ALA A 245 -16.81 2.23 9.13
CA ALA A 245 -17.84 1.20 9.23
C ALA A 245 -18.03 0.43 7.91
N HIS A 246 -17.92 1.12 6.77
CA HIS A 246 -17.97 0.51 5.44
C HIS A 246 -16.78 -0.43 5.22
N GLY A 247 -15.54 0.02 5.42
CA GLY A 247 -14.33 -0.79 5.28
C GLY A 247 -14.36 -2.02 6.20
N ARG A 248 -14.70 -1.83 7.49
CA ARG A 248 -14.83 -2.94 8.45
C ARG A 248 -15.83 -3.99 7.99
N LYS A 249 -17.01 -3.57 7.51
CA LYS A 249 -18.04 -4.48 7.01
C LYS A 249 -17.52 -5.29 5.82
N ASN A 250 -16.91 -4.63 4.86
CA ASN A 250 -16.41 -5.25 3.64
C ASN A 250 -15.26 -6.21 3.92
N TYR A 251 -14.32 -5.80 4.80
CA TYR A 251 -13.25 -6.69 5.24
C TYR A 251 -13.78 -7.96 5.90
N LEU A 252 -14.64 -7.83 6.92
CA LEU A 252 -15.15 -8.98 7.66
C LEU A 252 -16.07 -9.89 6.83
N HIS A 253 -16.79 -9.33 5.86
CA HIS A 253 -17.76 -10.09 5.07
C HIS A 253 -17.12 -10.78 3.87
N TRP A 254 -16.13 -10.17 3.25
CA TRP A 254 -15.51 -10.68 2.01
C TRP A 254 -13.98 -10.62 2.02
N GLY A 255 -13.41 -9.44 2.31
CA GLY A 255 -11.99 -9.16 2.11
C GLY A 255 -11.08 -10.16 2.82
N ARG A 256 -11.42 -10.47 4.06
CA ARG A 256 -10.66 -11.37 4.93
C ARG A 256 -10.36 -12.75 4.31
N ASP A 257 -11.29 -13.29 3.53
CA ASP A 257 -11.17 -14.62 2.92
C ASP A 257 -10.92 -14.58 1.42
N THR A 258 -10.88 -13.38 0.81
CA THR A 258 -10.83 -13.21 -0.64
C THR A 258 -9.55 -12.53 -1.09
N LEU A 259 -9.02 -11.60 -0.28
CA LEU A 259 -7.88 -10.77 -0.64
C LEU A 259 -6.63 -11.19 0.15
N GLY A 260 -5.58 -11.57 -0.58
CA GLY A 260 -4.23 -11.73 -0.07
C GLY A 260 -3.39 -10.48 -0.30
N TRP A 261 -2.22 -10.42 0.32
CA TRP A 261 -1.23 -9.37 0.09
C TRP A 261 0.17 -9.94 0.21
N ALA A 262 1.09 -9.49 -0.63
CA ALA A 262 2.47 -9.97 -0.59
C ALA A 262 3.47 -8.90 -1.01
N LEU A 263 4.70 -9.04 -0.51
CA LEU A 263 5.88 -8.39 -1.04
C LEU A 263 6.51 -9.30 -2.10
N TYR A 264 6.92 -8.72 -3.21
CA TYR A 264 7.58 -9.38 -4.34
C TYR A 264 8.93 -8.71 -4.56
N LEU A 265 10.02 -9.42 -4.26
CA LEU A 265 11.38 -8.96 -4.45
C LEU A 265 11.96 -9.55 -5.73
N PHE A 266 12.44 -8.68 -6.60
CA PHE A 266 13.03 -9.03 -7.88
C PHE A 266 14.44 -8.44 -8.02
N ARG A 267 15.18 -8.99 -8.99
CA ARG A 267 16.43 -8.41 -9.49
C ARG A 267 16.25 -8.01 -10.96
N LYS A 268 16.63 -6.79 -11.30
CA LYS A 268 16.67 -6.36 -12.71
C LYS A 268 17.72 -7.17 -13.47
N VAL A 269 17.27 -7.86 -14.52
CA VAL A 269 18.13 -8.68 -15.35
C VAL A 269 19.16 -7.79 -16.07
N THR A 270 20.42 -8.18 -16.02
CA THR A 270 21.47 -7.60 -16.86
C THR A 270 21.53 -8.41 -18.13
N HIS A 271 21.13 -7.83 -19.26
CA HIS A 271 21.45 -8.46 -20.53
C HIS A 271 22.97 -8.43 -20.70
N ILE A 272 23.59 -9.60 -20.70
CA ILE A 272 24.99 -9.74 -21.09
C ILE A 272 24.97 -9.77 -22.62
N ASP A 273 25.43 -8.68 -23.23
CA ASP A 273 25.63 -8.60 -24.70
C ASP A 273 26.70 -9.62 -25.16
#